data_af49f83ccfb57189885611c4cff12e9d
#
_entry.id   af49f83ccfb57189885611c4cff12e9d
#
_cell.length_a   1.000
_cell.length_b   1.000
_cell.length_c   1.000
_cell.angle_alpha   90.00
_cell.angle_beta   90.00
_cell.angle_gamma   90.00
#
_symmetry.space_group_name_H-M   'P 1'
#
loop_
_entity.id
_entity.type
_entity.pdbx_description
1 polymer ?
#
loop_
_entity_poly.entity_id
_entity_poly.type
_entity_poly.pdbx_seq_one_letter_code
_entity_poly.pdbx_strand_id
1 'polypeptide(L)'
;MKIVVTTPTGRVGSRVLQLLVQAGMRPTVLVRDASRLNPGLAPHCDIVEGDSGDPKAVRWATEHADAVYWVSPAPQDDDPVAGYLRLGSVAAEAVSVNKVPRVVFQSSVGAEARSGFGDIDGLGGTEDLFNNTGAYVTHLRCGYFFTNLLMDLESLRAGVLATTLPVDHRMPWVDPRDIGDMAAARLLAPDWTGVRSLGVLGPRDLSYTEVARIVADAVGRPLAAEQVPENDVADGLRAAGLTEAQINGVLGMSRGQLGFSPENPRNSLSGTPTTLGAWAYENLRPLLAAGD
;
A
#
# COMPACT_ATOMS: atom_id res chain seq x y z
N MET A 1 19.56 -13.32 -11.03
CA MET A 1 18.59 -13.19 -9.90
C MET A 1 17.20 -13.01 -10.50
N LYS A 2 16.27 -13.93 -10.19
CA LYS A 2 14.86 -13.85 -10.62
C LYS A 2 14.05 -13.16 -9.53
N ILE A 3 13.47 -12.01 -9.85
CA ILE A 3 12.59 -11.25 -8.93
C ILE A 3 11.17 -11.29 -9.46
N VAL A 4 10.22 -11.66 -8.62
CA VAL A 4 8.79 -11.64 -8.94
C VAL A 4 8.15 -10.38 -8.37
N VAL A 5 7.36 -9.69 -9.18
CA VAL A 5 6.60 -8.50 -8.78
C VAL A 5 5.12 -8.78 -8.96
N THR A 6 4.37 -8.74 -7.87
CA THR A 6 2.90 -8.80 -7.92
C THR A 6 2.33 -7.38 -8.03
N THR A 7 1.10 -7.26 -8.51
CA THR A 7 0.43 -5.97 -8.74
C THR A 7 1.29 -4.93 -9.52
N PRO A 8 1.95 -5.31 -10.63
CA PRO A 8 2.90 -4.45 -11.35
C PRO A 8 2.26 -3.23 -12.02
N THR A 9 0.93 -3.18 -12.10
CA THR A 9 0.14 -2.05 -12.62
C THR A 9 -0.40 -1.14 -11.52
N GLY A 10 -0.15 -1.47 -10.25
CA GLY A 10 -0.54 -0.68 -9.10
C GLY A 10 0.40 0.50 -8.85
N ARG A 11 0.00 1.42 -7.96
CA ARG A 11 0.73 2.68 -7.67
C ARG A 11 2.15 2.45 -7.16
N VAL A 12 2.37 1.43 -6.33
CA VAL A 12 3.70 1.05 -5.81
C VAL A 12 4.38 0.05 -6.73
N GLY A 13 3.67 -1.03 -7.12
CA GLY A 13 4.26 -2.11 -7.94
C GLY A 13 4.79 -1.64 -9.29
N SER A 14 4.17 -0.64 -9.92
CA SER A 14 4.66 -0.04 -11.17
C SER A 14 6.00 0.68 -10.96
N ARG A 15 6.19 1.34 -9.82
CA ARG A 15 7.45 1.97 -9.47
C ARG A 15 8.54 0.95 -9.18
N VAL A 16 8.22 -0.11 -8.43
CA VAL A 16 9.14 -1.25 -8.20
C VAL A 16 9.58 -1.83 -9.53
N LEU A 17 8.64 -2.14 -10.42
CA LEU A 17 8.93 -2.68 -11.74
C LEU A 17 9.87 -1.78 -12.54
N GLN A 18 9.56 -0.48 -12.60
CA GLN A 18 10.39 0.51 -13.29
C GLN A 18 11.84 0.49 -12.80
N LEU A 19 12.04 0.52 -11.49
CA LEU A 19 13.38 0.56 -10.89
C LEU A 19 14.17 -0.73 -11.12
N LEU A 20 13.51 -1.89 -11.05
CA LEU A 20 14.15 -3.17 -11.35
C LEU A 20 14.60 -3.23 -12.81
N VAL A 21 13.78 -2.78 -13.76
CA VAL A 21 14.15 -2.71 -15.18
C VAL A 21 15.30 -1.71 -15.40
N GLN A 22 15.26 -0.54 -14.76
CA GLN A 22 16.37 0.44 -14.81
C GLN A 22 17.67 -0.09 -14.23
N ALA A 23 17.60 -0.99 -13.23
CA ALA A 23 18.75 -1.70 -12.69
C ALA A 23 19.26 -2.85 -13.58
N GLY A 24 18.73 -3.02 -14.78
CA GLY A 24 19.12 -4.07 -15.72
C GLY A 24 18.54 -5.45 -15.41
N MET A 25 17.57 -5.52 -14.50
CA MET A 25 16.87 -6.77 -14.19
C MET A 25 15.78 -7.07 -15.22
N ARG A 26 15.46 -8.37 -15.37
CA ARG A 26 14.28 -8.84 -16.10
C ARG A 26 13.31 -9.49 -15.10
N PRO A 27 12.40 -8.70 -14.48
CA PRO A 27 11.49 -9.23 -13.46
C PRO A 27 10.43 -10.15 -14.09
N THR A 28 9.99 -11.15 -13.34
CA THR A 28 8.73 -11.84 -13.61
C THR A 28 7.60 -11.04 -12.98
N VAL A 29 6.56 -10.74 -13.76
CA VAL A 29 5.40 -10.00 -13.27
C VAL A 29 4.17 -10.90 -13.24
N LEU A 30 3.43 -10.90 -12.13
CA LEU A 30 2.11 -11.53 -12.03
C LEU A 30 1.04 -10.45 -12.21
N VAL A 31 0.28 -10.55 -13.28
CA VAL A 31 -0.71 -9.55 -13.69
C VAL A 31 -1.98 -10.22 -14.22
N ARG A 32 -3.16 -9.66 -13.93
CA ARG A 32 -4.43 -10.18 -14.42
C ARG A 32 -4.67 -9.93 -15.92
N ASP A 33 -4.08 -8.87 -16.43
CA ASP A 33 -4.24 -8.42 -17.82
C ASP A 33 -2.91 -7.74 -18.25
N ALA A 34 -2.17 -8.43 -19.11
CA ALA A 34 -0.87 -7.97 -19.60
C ALA A 34 -0.96 -6.67 -20.41
N SER A 35 -2.11 -6.38 -21.05
CA SER A 35 -2.31 -5.16 -21.83
C SER A 35 -2.25 -3.88 -20.99
N ARG A 36 -2.42 -4.00 -19.65
CA ARG A 36 -2.36 -2.89 -18.72
C ARG A 36 -0.94 -2.57 -18.23
N LEU A 37 0.05 -3.39 -18.59
CA LEU A 37 1.44 -3.06 -18.31
C LEU A 37 1.89 -1.86 -19.12
N ASN A 38 2.78 -1.06 -18.53
CA ASN A 38 3.40 0.04 -19.25
C ASN A 38 4.11 -0.50 -20.50
N PRO A 39 3.76 -0.05 -21.73
CA PRO A 39 4.34 -0.56 -22.98
C PRO A 39 5.86 -0.42 -23.05
N GLY A 40 6.44 0.55 -22.36
CA GLY A 40 7.90 0.74 -22.28
C GLY A 40 8.59 -0.24 -21.33
N LEU A 41 7.86 -0.90 -20.41
CA LEU A 41 8.41 -1.86 -19.46
C LEU A 41 8.10 -3.31 -19.83
N ALA A 42 6.95 -3.58 -20.46
CA ALA A 42 6.49 -4.93 -20.78
C ALA A 42 7.54 -5.77 -21.55
N PRO A 43 8.28 -5.23 -22.55
CA PRO A 43 9.31 -6.00 -23.28
C PRO A 43 10.48 -6.46 -22.40
N HIS A 44 10.67 -5.85 -21.25
CA HIS A 44 11.74 -6.13 -20.30
C HIS A 44 11.32 -7.05 -19.16
N CYS A 45 10.12 -7.66 -19.25
CA CYS A 45 9.56 -8.52 -18.22
C CYS A 45 9.27 -9.93 -18.75
N ASP A 46 9.26 -10.90 -17.85
CA ASP A 46 8.64 -12.21 -18.06
C ASP A 46 7.22 -12.14 -17.49
N ILE A 47 6.20 -12.31 -18.35
CA ILE A 47 4.81 -12.05 -17.97
C ILE A 47 4.12 -13.37 -17.63
N VAL A 48 3.52 -13.43 -16.44
CA VAL A 48 2.59 -14.47 -16.02
C VAL A 48 1.22 -13.83 -15.85
N GLU A 49 0.29 -14.19 -16.73
CA GLU A 49 -1.11 -13.77 -16.58
C GLU A 49 -1.83 -14.67 -15.59
N GLY A 50 -2.39 -14.06 -14.56
CA GLY A 50 -3.14 -14.74 -13.52
C GLY A 50 -3.52 -13.82 -12.37
N ASP A 51 -4.42 -14.32 -11.53
CA ASP A 51 -4.86 -13.62 -10.32
C ASP A 51 -3.97 -13.99 -9.14
N SER A 52 -3.72 -13.02 -8.24
CA SER A 52 -2.97 -13.25 -6.98
C SER A 52 -3.68 -14.22 -6.02
N GLY A 53 -4.95 -14.48 -6.22
CA GLY A 53 -5.73 -15.50 -5.49
C GLY A 53 -5.71 -16.88 -6.14
N ASP A 54 -5.10 -17.04 -7.33
CA ASP A 54 -4.95 -18.35 -7.98
C ASP A 54 -3.64 -19.03 -7.54
N PRO A 55 -3.70 -20.11 -6.75
CA PRO A 55 -2.51 -20.81 -6.27
C PRO A 55 -1.61 -21.32 -7.40
N LYS A 56 -2.17 -21.68 -8.56
CA LYS A 56 -1.38 -22.18 -9.69
C LYS A 56 -0.59 -21.06 -10.35
N ALA A 57 -1.23 -19.91 -10.60
CA ALA A 57 -0.57 -18.74 -11.18
C ALA A 57 0.53 -18.21 -10.26
N VAL A 58 0.26 -18.09 -8.95
CA VAL A 58 1.26 -17.63 -7.97
C VAL A 58 2.42 -18.61 -7.86
N ARG A 59 2.16 -19.92 -7.79
CA ARG A 59 3.20 -20.95 -7.75
C ARG A 59 4.07 -20.90 -9.00
N TRP A 60 3.47 -20.78 -10.19
CA TRP A 60 4.22 -20.70 -11.44
C TRP A 60 5.07 -19.41 -11.50
N ALA A 61 4.51 -18.26 -11.16
CA ALA A 61 5.26 -17.01 -11.15
C ALA A 61 6.48 -17.07 -10.25
N THR A 62 6.35 -17.72 -9.07
CA THR A 62 7.38 -17.79 -8.03
C THR A 62 8.36 -18.97 -8.20
N GLU A 63 8.18 -19.83 -9.22
CA GLU A 63 9.08 -20.95 -9.49
C GLU A 63 10.49 -20.42 -9.76
N HIS A 64 11.51 -20.97 -9.05
CA HIS A 64 12.90 -20.54 -9.12
C HIS A 64 13.15 -19.05 -8.83
N ALA A 65 12.26 -18.39 -8.09
CA ALA A 65 12.45 -17.00 -7.71
C ALA A 65 13.50 -16.88 -6.59
N ASP A 66 14.37 -15.87 -6.71
CA ASP A 66 15.33 -15.47 -5.66
C ASP A 66 14.70 -14.48 -4.67
N ALA A 67 13.70 -13.72 -5.13
CA ALA A 67 12.94 -12.79 -4.30
C ALA A 67 11.54 -12.55 -4.86
N VAL A 68 10.59 -12.27 -3.96
CA VAL A 68 9.21 -11.89 -4.30
C VAL A 68 8.88 -10.54 -3.65
N TYR A 69 8.36 -9.61 -4.43
CA TYR A 69 7.63 -8.46 -3.94
C TYR A 69 6.15 -8.80 -3.92
N TRP A 70 5.57 -8.87 -2.73
CA TRP A 70 4.16 -9.18 -2.55
C TRP A 70 3.36 -7.98 -2.08
N VAL A 71 2.28 -7.71 -2.80
CA VAL A 71 1.19 -6.81 -2.38
C VAL A 71 -0.10 -7.59 -2.46
N SER A 72 -0.82 -7.70 -1.37
CA SER A 72 -2.18 -8.22 -1.40
C SER A 72 -3.08 -7.14 -2.02
N PRO A 73 -3.70 -7.39 -3.20
CA PRO A 73 -4.72 -6.47 -3.70
C PRO A 73 -5.90 -6.40 -2.72
N ALA A 74 -6.67 -5.31 -2.75
CA ALA A 74 -7.89 -5.22 -1.96
C ALA A 74 -8.81 -6.40 -2.29
N PRO A 75 -9.17 -7.24 -1.31
CA PRO A 75 -10.02 -8.40 -1.54
C PRO A 75 -11.44 -7.97 -1.92
N GLN A 76 -12.12 -8.82 -2.69
CA GLN A 76 -13.52 -8.63 -3.05
C GLN A 76 -14.46 -9.48 -2.18
N ASP A 77 -13.90 -10.02 -1.11
CA ASP A 77 -14.61 -10.89 -0.16
C ASP A 77 -15.57 -10.03 0.70
N ASP A 78 -16.67 -10.62 1.14
CA ASP A 78 -17.62 -9.96 2.07
C ASP A 78 -16.96 -9.62 3.41
N ASP A 79 -15.97 -10.41 3.82
CA ASP A 79 -15.06 -10.16 4.95
C ASP A 79 -13.65 -9.87 4.41
N PRO A 80 -13.23 -8.59 4.40
CA PRO A 80 -11.91 -8.20 3.89
C PRO A 80 -10.75 -8.82 4.65
N VAL A 81 -10.85 -9.01 5.96
CA VAL A 81 -9.79 -9.63 6.77
C VAL A 81 -9.57 -11.07 6.34
N ALA A 82 -10.65 -11.84 6.19
CA ALA A 82 -10.59 -13.21 5.65
C ALA A 82 -10.03 -13.23 4.23
N GLY A 83 -10.40 -12.25 3.40
CA GLY A 83 -9.89 -12.10 2.05
C GLY A 83 -8.37 -11.86 2.00
N TYR A 84 -7.84 -10.96 2.84
CA TYR A 84 -6.39 -10.76 2.96
C TYR A 84 -5.66 -12.00 3.43
N LEU A 85 -6.20 -12.71 4.42
CA LEU A 85 -5.63 -13.96 4.92
C LEU A 85 -5.61 -15.06 3.83
N ARG A 86 -6.67 -15.16 3.03
CA ARG A 86 -6.76 -16.08 1.89
C ARG A 86 -5.66 -15.78 0.86
N LEU A 87 -5.50 -14.51 0.46
CA LEU A 87 -4.46 -14.10 -0.48
C LEU A 87 -3.05 -14.32 0.10
N GLY A 88 -2.87 -14.00 1.38
CA GLY A 88 -1.62 -14.23 2.10
C GLY A 88 -1.25 -15.72 2.18
N SER A 89 -2.25 -16.60 2.40
CA SER A 89 -2.04 -18.05 2.44
C SER A 89 -1.57 -18.61 1.10
N VAL A 90 -2.16 -18.15 -0.02
CA VAL A 90 -1.74 -18.52 -1.37
C VAL A 90 -0.28 -18.14 -1.61
N ALA A 91 0.09 -16.91 -1.21
CA ALA A 91 1.46 -16.42 -1.36
C ALA A 91 2.46 -17.20 -0.49
N ALA A 92 2.15 -17.38 0.80
CA ALA A 92 3.01 -18.08 1.75
C ALA A 92 3.21 -19.56 1.35
N GLU A 93 2.16 -20.24 0.88
CA GLU A 93 2.28 -21.59 0.34
C GLU A 93 3.24 -21.64 -0.86
N ALA A 94 3.07 -20.75 -1.83
CA ALA A 94 3.93 -20.70 -3.02
C ALA A 94 5.40 -20.42 -2.65
N VAL A 95 5.64 -19.48 -1.73
CA VAL A 95 6.98 -19.17 -1.19
C VAL A 95 7.61 -20.40 -0.54
N SER A 96 6.86 -21.13 0.29
CA SER A 96 7.34 -22.33 0.99
C SER A 96 7.65 -23.47 0.03
N VAL A 97 6.73 -23.76 -0.89
CA VAL A 97 6.87 -24.87 -1.86
C VAL A 97 8.04 -24.63 -2.82
N ASN A 98 8.15 -23.40 -3.33
CA ASN A 98 9.21 -23.02 -4.26
C ASN A 98 10.53 -22.67 -3.54
N LYS A 99 10.55 -22.69 -2.20
CA LYS A 99 11.71 -22.34 -1.36
C LYS A 99 12.28 -20.96 -1.72
N VAL A 100 11.39 -19.99 -1.94
CA VAL A 100 11.82 -18.62 -2.27
C VAL A 100 12.64 -18.05 -1.10
N PRO A 101 13.90 -17.63 -1.32
CA PRO A 101 14.75 -17.20 -0.21
C PRO A 101 14.30 -15.90 0.46
N ARG A 102 13.69 -14.97 -0.28
CA ARG A 102 13.40 -13.62 0.22
C ARG A 102 12.01 -13.12 -0.20
N VAL A 103 11.33 -12.47 0.74
CA VAL A 103 10.04 -11.81 0.51
C VAL A 103 10.12 -10.37 0.98
N VAL A 104 9.74 -9.43 0.13
CA VAL A 104 9.44 -8.04 0.50
C VAL A 104 7.94 -7.88 0.44
N PHE A 105 7.31 -7.79 1.60
CA PHE A 105 5.85 -7.68 1.74
C PHE A 105 5.46 -6.24 2.03
N GLN A 106 4.60 -5.67 1.19
CA GLN A 106 3.98 -4.37 1.45
C GLN A 106 2.86 -4.55 2.48
N SER A 107 3.19 -4.24 3.71
CA SER A 107 2.30 -4.22 4.87
C SER A 107 1.85 -2.78 5.19
N SER A 108 1.27 -2.56 6.33
CA SER A 108 0.78 -1.27 6.80
C SER A 108 1.22 -0.99 8.23
N VAL A 109 1.37 0.30 8.58
CA VAL A 109 1.34 0.75 9.97
C VAL A 109 0.03 0.29 10.60
N GLY A 110 0.09 -0.26 11.81
CA GLY A 110 -1.05 -0.88 12.50
C GLY A 110 -1.12 -2.40 12.35
N ALA A 111 -0.47 -2.99 11.34
CA ALA A 111 -0.43 -4.44 11.16
C ALA A 111 0.23 -5.17 12.36
N GLU A 112 1.15 -4.51 13.05
CA GLU A 112 1.80 -5.01 14.27
C GLU A 112 0.84 -5.27 15.42
N ALA A 113 -0.29 -4.58 15.47
CA ALA A 113 -1.29 -4.77 16.53
C ALA A 113 -2.07 -6.09 16.38
N ARG A 114 -2.13 -6.65 15.16
CA ARG A 114 -2.84 -7.90 14.81
C ARG A 114 -4.36 -7.83 14.96
N SER A 115 -4.89 -6.81 15.58
CA SER A 115 -6.33 -6.62 15.77
C SER A 115 -6.66 -5.16 16.09
N GLY A 116 -7.87 -4.74 15.72
CA GLY A 116 -8.38 -3.39 16.02
C GLY A 116 -8.10 -2.36 14.94
N PHE A 117 -7.50 -2.74 13.83
CA PHE A 117 -7.20 -1.87 12.69
C PHE A 117 -8.01 -2.21 11.43
N GLY A 118 -9.17 -2.88 11.60
CA GLY A 118 -10.04 -3.22 10.48
C GLY A 118 -9.33 -4.05 9.42
N ASP A 119 -9.36 -3.61 8.16
CA ASP A 119 -8.73 -4.34 7.05
C ASP A 119 -7.24 -4.63 7.26
N ILE A 120 -6.53 -3.77 8.00
CA ILE A 120 -5.10 -3.93 8.26
C ILE A 120 -4.82 -5.17 9.14
N ASP A 121 -5.78 -5.64 9.91
CA ASP A 121 -5.64 -6.88 10.71
C ASP A 121 -5.34 -8.08 9.81
N GLY A 122 -5.92 -8.11 8.59
CA GLY A 122 -5.63 -9.14 7.59
C GLY A 122 -4.20 -9.06 7.04
N LEU A 123 -3.63 -7.85 6.95
CA LEU A 123 -2.21 -7.68 6.61
C LEU A 123 -1.31 -8.16 7.75
N GLY A 124 -1.71 -7.89 9.01
CA GLY A 124 -1.01 -8.42 10.18
C GLY A 124 -0.95 -9.94 10.20
N GLY A 125 -2.08 -10.61 9.94
CA GLY A 125 -2.11 -12.06 9.79
C GLY A 125 -1.28 -12.56 8.60
N THR A 126 -1.22 -11.80 7.50
CA THR A 126 -0.36 -12.11 6.34
C THR A 126 1.12 -12.00 6.69
N GLU A 127 1.53 -11.03 7.54
CA GLU A 127 2.90 -11.00 8.08
C GLU A 127 3.25 -12.31 8.79
N ASP A 128 2.33 -12.83 9.63
CA ASP A 128 2.56 -14.06 10.37
C ASP A 128 2.63 -15.28 9.43
N LEU A 129 1.83 -15.33 8.38
CA LEU A 129 1.92 -16.37 7.35
C LEU A 129 3.30 -16.38 6.68
N PHE A 130 3.83 -15.21 6.27
CA PHE A 130 5.17 -15.12 5.68
C PHE A 130 6.27 -15.47 6.67
N ASN A 131 6.16 -15.09 7.94
CA ASN A 131 7.12 -15.42 8.99
C ASN A 131 7.32 -16.92 9.17
N ASN A 132 6.29 -17.71 8.86
CA ASN A 132 6.30 -19.16 8.99
C ASN A 132 6.76 -19.90 7.72
N THR A 133 7.14 -19.20 6.63
CA THR A 133 7.57 -19.84 5.38
C THR A 133 9.00 -20.36 5.39
N GLY A 134 9.82 -19.90 6.32
CA GLY A 134 11.26 -20.13 6.34
C GLY A 134 12.08 -19.18 5.44
N ALA A 135 11.43 -18.31 4.66
CA ALA A 135 12.09 -17.25 3.90
C ALA A 135 12.59 -16.13 4.81
N TYR A 136 13.57 -15.36 4.33
CA TYR A 136 13.88 -14.06 4.90
C TYR A 136 12.80 -13.07 4.48
N VAL A 137 12.23 -12.33 5.40
CA VAL A 137 11.08 -11.45 5.14
C VAL A 137 11.38 -10.02 5.57
N THR A 138 11.05 -9.07 4.71
CA THR A 138 10.96 -7.65 5.08
C THR A 138 9.52 -7.19 4.94
N HIS A 139 8.87 -6.85 6.07
CA HIS A 139 7.58 -6.19 6.08
C HIS A 139 7.79 -4.69 5.96
N LEU A 140 7.30 -4.08 4.89
CA LEU A 140 7.27 -2.64 4.71
C LEU A 140 5.95 -2.12 5.29
N ARG A 141 5.97 -1.61 6.52
CA ARG A 141 4.79 -1.04 7.19
C ARG A 141 4.64 0.41 6.75
N CYS A 142 3.77 0.60 5.77
CA CYS A 142 3.57 1.86 5.09
C CYS A 142 2.60 2.76 5.86
N GLY A 143 2.88 4.06 5.90
CA GLY A 143 1.95 5.08 6.36
C GLY A 143 0.78 5.29 5.40
N TYR A 144 -0.09 6.25 5.70
CA TYR A 144 -1.25 6.61 4.88
C TYR A 144 -0.80 7.23 3.55
N PHE A 145 -1.37 6.75 2.44
CA PHE A 145 -0.89 7.16 1.11
C PHE A 145 -1.40 8.55 0.72
N PHE A 146 -0.53 9.41 0.19
CA PHE A 146 -0.93 10.69 -0.42
C PHE A 146 -2.01 10.49 -1.49
N THR A 147 -1.92 9.38 -2.23
CA THR A 147 -2.87 9.08 -3.31
C THR A 147 -4.28 8.76 -2.83
N ASN A 148 -4.52 8.60 -1.53
CA ASN A 148 -5.87 8.46 -1.00
C ASN A 148 -6.67 9.77 -1.17
N LEU A 149 -5.99 10.92 -1.22
CA LEU A 149 -6.62 12.20 -1.55
C LEU A 149 -7.27 12.22 -2.95
N LEU A 150 -6.86 11.33 -3.86
CA LEU A 150 -7.47 11.21 -5.19
C LEU A 150 -8.85 10.54 -5.17
N MET A 151 -9.24 9.90 -4.07
CA MET A 151 -10.57 9.29 -3.92
C MET A 151 -11.64 10.32 -3.61
N ASP A 152 -11.27 11.50 -3.09
CA ASP A 152 -12.18 12.54 -2.60
C ASP A 152 -12.13 13.82 -3.46
N LEU A 153 -11.85 13.71 -4.77
CA LEU A 153 -11.68 14.88 -5.64
C LEU A 153 -12.87 15.82 -5.65
N GLU A 154 -14.10 15.31 -5.54
CA GLU A 154 -15.31 16.15 -5.49
C GLU A 154 -15.37 16.97 -4.21
N SER A 155 -15.09 16.36 -3.06
CA SER A 155 -15.02 17.04 -1.77
C SER A 155 -13.88 18.08 -1.76
N LEU A 156 -12.73 17.73 -2.32
CA LEU A 156 -11.61 18.67 -2.47
C LEU A 156 -11.95 19.85 -3.38
N ARG A 157 -12.75 19.66 -4.45
CA ARG A 157 -13.27 20.76 -5.29
C ARG A 157 -14.24 21.65 -4.53
N ALA A 158 -15.02 21.07 -3.63
CA ALA A 158 -15.90 21.80 -2.74
C ALA A 158 -15.17 22.54 -1.60
N GLY A 159 -13.83 22.36 -1.48
CA GLY A 159 -13.02 23.00 -0.45
C GLY A 159 -12.98 22.25 0.89
N VAL A 160 -13.35 20.97 0.90
CA VAL A 160 -13.43 20.15 2.12
C VAL A 160 -12.52 18.93 2.01
N LEU A 161 -11.78 18.65 3.10
CA LEU A 161 -11.09 17.40 3.35
C LEU A 161 -11.75 16.72 4.55
N ALA A 162 -12.64 15.77 4.29
CA ALA A 162 -13.40 15.06 5.32
C ALA A 162 -12.58 13.94 5.98
N THR A 163 -12.79 13.71 7.27
CA THR A 163 -12.18 12.61 8.02
C THR A 163 -13.06 12.19 9.20
N THR A 164 -13.02 10.92 9.60
CA THR A 164 -13.64 10.46 10.85
C THR A 164 -12.74 10.67 12.07
N LEU A 165 -11.43 10.90 11.84
CA LEU A 165 -10.47 11.19 12.89
C LEU A 165 -10.58 12.66 13.38
N PRO A 166 -10.18 12.97 14.62
CA PRO A 166 -9.96 14.35 15.01
C PRO A 166 -9.04 15.05 14.00
N VAL A 167 -9.41 16.25 13.54
CA VAL A 167 -8.68 16.93 12.46
C VAL A 167 -7.22 17.24 12.81
N ASP A 168 -6.89 17.30 14.11
CA ASP A 168 -5.54 17.52 14.62
C ASP A 168 -4.79 16.22 14.94
N HIS A 169 -5.42 15.05 14.74
CA HIS A 169 -4.74 13.76 14.90
C HIS A 169 -3.62 13.61 13.86
N ARG A 170 -2.41 13.32 14.35
CA ARG A 170 -1.21 13.21 13.50
C ARG A 170 -0.91 11.76 13.20
N MET A 171 -0.66 11.47 11.93
CA MET A 171 -0.27 10.15 11.47
C MET A 171 0.76 10.24 10.31
N PRO A 172 1.51 9.17 10.02
CA PRO A 172 2.46 9.17 8.91
C PRO A 172 1.72 9.17 7.56
N TRP A 173 2.13 10.10 6.69
CA TRP A 173 1.67 10.21 5.31
C TRP A 173 2.83 9.99 4.36
N VAL A 174 2.65 9.17 3.31
CA VAL A 174 3.73 8.73 2.43
C VAL A 174 3.32 8.74 0.94
N ASP A 175 4.27 9.06 0.07
CA ASP A 175 4.11 8.86 -1.37
C ASP A 175 4.28 7.37 -1.71
N PRO A 176 3.36 6.73 -2.44
CA PRO A 176 3.56 5.38 -2.96
C PRO A 176 4.84 5.17 -3.76
N ARG A 177 5.37 6.22 -4.39
CA ARG A 177 6.65 6.20 -5.10
C ARG A 177 7.81 5.89 -4.16
N ASP A 178 7.84 6.53 -2.99
CA ASP A 178 8.88 6.31 -1.98
C ASP A 178 8.82 4.87 -1.42
N ILE A 179 7.62 4.28 -1.31
CA ILE A 179 7.46 2.87 -0.94
C ILE A 179 8.09 1.97 -2.00
N GLY A 180 7.84 2.28 -3.28
CA GLY A 180 8.42 1.56 -4.41
C GLY A 180 9.95 1.63 -4.42
N ASP A 181 10.52 2.78 -4.10
CA ASP A 181 11.96 2.99 -4.02
C ASP A 181 12.59 2.13 -2.91
N MET A 182 11.98 2.09 -1.72
CA MET A 182 12.43 1.23 -0.62
C MET A 182 12.29 -0.26 -0.96
N ALA A 183 11.17 -0.66 -1.56
CA ALA A 183 10.93 -2.04 -1.96
C ALA A 183 11.98 -2.50 -2.99
N ALA A 184 12.22 -1.69 -4.03
CA ALA A 184 13.21 -2.01 -5.06
C ALA A 184 14.63 -2.11 -4.48
N ALA A 185 15.02 -1.20 -3.59
CA ALA A 185 16.30 -1.25 -2.90
C ALA A 185 16.46 -2.55 -2.09
N ARG A 186 15.40 -3.01 -1.39
CA ARG A 186 15.42 -4.27 -0.65
C ARG A 186 15.50 -5.49 -1.56
N LEU A 187 14.80 -5.48 -2.70
CA LEU A 187 14.83 -6.57 -3.67
C LEU A 187 16.18 -6.71 -4.37
N LEU A 188 16.85 -5.59 -4.64
CA LEU A 188 18.16 -5.57 -5.29
C LEU A 188 19.33 -5.91 -4.35
N ALA A 189 19.13 -5.76 -3.03
CA ALA A 189 20.13 -6.13 -2.04
C ALA A 189 20.04 -7.64 -1.72
N PRO A 190 21.06 -8.47 -2.04
CA PRO A 190 20.96 -9.91 -1.93
C PRO A 190 21.39 -10.48 -0.55
N ASP A 191 21.93 -9.65 0.33
CA ASP A 191 22.72 -10.08 1.50
C ASP A 191 21.99 -9.94 2.84
N TRP A 192 20.71 -9.50 2.85
CA TRP A 192 19.94 -9.42 4.09
C TRP A 192 19.29 -10.77 4.44
N THR A 193 19.16 -11.01 5.76
CA THR A 193 18.64 -12.24 6.34
C THR A 193 17.66 -11.96 7.47
N GLY A 194 16.93 -13.00 7.88
CA GLY A 194 15.96 -12.96 8.99
C GLY A 194 14.65 -12.26 8.62
N VAL A 195 13.81 -12.06 9.64
CA VAL A 195 12.53 -11.35 9.54
C VAL A 195 12.71 -9.95 10.10
N ARG A 196 12.23 -8.94 9.38
CA ARG A 196 12.33 -7.53 9.77
C ARG A 196 11.09 -6.75 9.38
N SER A 197 10.72 -5.78 10.21
CA SER A 197 9.73 -4.75 9.87
C SER A 197 10.45 -3.42 9.69
N LEU A 198 10.08 -2.69 8.65
CA LEU A 198 10.58 -1.36 8.34
C LEU A 198 9.39 -0.41 8.17
N GLY A 199 9.37 0.69 8.92
CA GLY A 199 8.41 1.77 8.67
C GLY A 199 8.73 2.50 7.37
N VAL A 200 7.71 2.86 6.59
CA VAL A 200 7.82 3.72 5.40
C VAL A 200 6.86 4.89 5.59
N LEU A 201 7.33 5.97 6.21
CA LEU A 201 6.47 6.89 6.96
C LEU A 201 6.38 8.31 6.38
N GLY A 202 7.01 8.58 5.24
CA GLY A 202 7.11 9.94 4.71
C GLY A 202 8.01 10.84 5.56
N PRO A 203 8.18 12.13 5.21
CA PRO A 203 9.13 13.02 5.87
C PRO A 203 8.69 13.46 7.27
N ARG A 204 7.39 13.47 7.55
CA ARG A 204 6.82 13.82 8.87
C ARG A 204 5.39 13.35 9.03
N ASP A 205 4.92 13.26 10.27
CA ASP A 205 3.51 13.06 10.56
C ASP A 205 2.73 14.36 10.30
N LEU A 206 1.57 14.23 9.70
CA LEU A 206 0.68 15.34 9.39
C LEU A 206 -0.71 15.08 9.97
N SER A 207 -1.32 16.13 10.49
CA SER A 207 -2.76 16.16 10.80
C SER A 207 -3.57 16.51 9.54
N TYR A 208 -4.87 16.23 9.55
CA TYR A 208 -5.76 16.62 8.45
C TYR A 208 -5.80 18.14 8.27
N THR A 209 -5.74 18.92 9.36
CA THR A 209 -5.60 20.38 9.32
C THR A 209 -4.33 20.81 8.55
N GLU A 210 -3.18 20.16 8.83
CA GLU A 210 -1.94 20.46 8.12
C GLU A 210 -1.99 19.99 6.66
N VAL A 211 -2.59 18.83 6.38
CA VAL A 211 -2.79 18.32 5.01
C VAL A 211 -3.65 19.29 4.21
N ALA A 212 -4.79 19.74 4.74
CA ALA A 212 -5.65 20.71 4.08
C ALA A 212 -4.90 21.99 3.73
N ARG A 213 -4.13 22.58 4.68
CA ARG A 213 -3.33 23.76 4.43
C ARG A 213 -2.26 23.53 3.36
N ILE A 214 -1.50 22.43 3.43
CA ILE A 214 -0.44 22.15 2.44
C ILE A 214 -1.02 21.93 1.04
N VAL A 215 -2.16 21.24 0.94
CA VAL A 215 -2.85 21.00 -0.33
C VAL A 215 -3.40 22.33 -0.86
N ALA A 216 -4.04 23.15 -0.03
CA ALA A 216 -4.54 24.48 -0.40
C ALA A 216 -3.44 25.35 -1.01
N ASP A 217 -2.27 25.41 -0.35
CA ASP A 217 -1.09 26.16 -0.83
C ASP A 217 -0.60 25.62 -2.20
N ALA A 218 -0.57 24.28 -2.37
CA ALA A 218 -0.08 23.66 -3.59
C ALA A 218 -1.03 23.81 -4.79
N VAL A 219 -2.35 23.78 -4.55
CA VAL A 219 -3.35 23.83 -5.62
C VAL A 219 -3.88 25.26 -5.86
N GLY A 220 -3.61 26.19 -4.94
CA GLY A 220 -4.04 27.59 -5.06
C GLY A 220 -5.51 27.82 -4.75
N ARG A 221 -6.16 26.97 -3.95
CA ARG A 221 -7.59 27.03 -3.58
C ARG A 221 -7.75 26.82 -2.08
N PRO A 222 -8.71 27.50 -1.42
CA PRO A 222 -9.01 27.25 -0.01
C PRO A 222 -9.47 25.79 0.23
N LEU A 223 -8.97 25.19 1.29
CA LEU A 223 -9.34 23.85 1.73
C LEU A 223 -9.36 23.80 3.25
N ALA A 224 -10.44 23.28 3.83
CA ALA A 224 -10.59 23.06 5.26
C ALA A 224 -10.68 21.57 5.57
N ALA A 225 -10.10 21.15 6.68
CA ALA A 225 -10.32 19.81 7.21
C ALA A 225 -11.58 19.81 8.07
N GLU A 226 -12.44 18.82 7.85
CA GLU A 226 -13.70 18.67 8.60
C GLU A 226 -13.80 17.27 9.19
N GLN A 227 -14.08 17.19 10.50
CA GLN A 227 -14.42 15.91 11.11
C GLN A 227 -15.89 15.59 10.86
N VAL A 228 -16.14 14.45 10.25
CA VAL A 228 -17.49 13.96 9.98
C VAL A 228 -17.83 12.82 10.95
N PRO A 229 -19.10 12.69 11.37
CA PRO A 229 -19.53 11.58 12.21
C PRO A 229 -19.29 10.25 11.49
N GLU A 230 -18.78 9.28 12.24
CA GLU A 230 -18.50 7.94 11.70
C GLU A 230 -19.77 7.25 11.17
N ASN A 231 -20.93 7.50 11.81
CA ASN A 231 -22.21 6.96 11.36
C ASN A 231 -22.60 7.48 9.97
N ASP A 232 -22.28 8.74 9.65
CA ASP A 232 -22.60 9.32 8.34
C ASP A 232 -21.76 8.64 7.24
N VAL A 233 -20.47 8.34 7.54
CA VAL A 233 -19.60 7.56 6.64
C VAL A 233 -20.12 6.13 6.50
N ALA A 234 -20.50 5.48 7.61
CA ALA A 234 -21.07 4.13 7.58
C ALA A 234 -22.33 4.05 6.72
N ASP A 235 -23.25 5.04 6.85
CA ASP A 235 -24.47 5.11 6.07
C ASP A 235 -24.19 5.33 4.58
N GLY A 236 -23.22 6.18 4.25
CA GLY A 236 -22.77 6.38 2.87
C GLY A 236 -22.19 5.08 2.24
N LEU A 237 -21.33 4.37 2.97
CA LEU A 237 -20.76 3.09 2.52
C LEU A 237 -21.84 2.01 2.36
N ARG A 238 -22.82 1.96 3.28
CA ARG A 238 -23.96 1.05 3.21
C ARG A 238 -24.85 1.35 1.99
N ALA A 239 -25.10 2.62 1.72
CA ALA A 239 -25.82 3.05 0.53
C ALA A 239 -25.07 2.71 -0.78
N ALA A 240 -23.74 2.68 -0.73
CA ALA A 240 -22.90 2.21 -1.84
C ALA A 240 -22.84 0.68 -1.99
N GLY A 241 -23.53 -0.08 -1.11
CA GLY A 241 -23.67 -1.53 -1.21
C GLY A 241 -22.60 -2.34 -0.48
N LEU A 242 -21.80 -1.72 0.39
CA LEU A 242 -20.81 -2.44 1.19
C LEU A 242 -21.51 -3.26 2.30
N THR A 243 -20.91 -4.43 2.62
CA THR A 243 -21.33 -5.25 3.77
C THR A 243 -20.93 -4.59 5.09
N GLU A 244 -21.55 -5.00 6.20
CA GLU A 244 -21.16 -4.49 7.53
C GLU A 244 -19.71 -4.85 7.88
N ALA A 245 -19.19 -6.01 7.41
CA ALA A 245 -17.79 -6.38 7.61
C ALA A 245 -16.85 -5.42 6.84
N GLN A 246 -17.17 -5.08 5.59
CA GLN A 246 -16.41 -4.12 4.79
C GLN A 246 -16.45 -2.71 5.41
N ILE A 247 -17.62 -2.26 5.88
CA ILE A 247 -17.78 -0.98 6.58
C ILE A 247 -16.92 -0.95 7.85
N ASN A 248 -17.00 -1.99 8.67
CA ASN A 248 -16.19 -2.10 9.88
C ASN A 248 -14.69 -2.20 9.56
N GLY A 249 -14.31 -2.82 8.47
CA GLY A 249 -12.94 -2.86 7.96
C GLY A 249 -12.41 -1.45 7.67
N VAL A 250 -13.15 -0.67 6.89
CA VAL A 250 -12.79 0.70 6.53
C VAL A 250 -12.72 1.60 7.78
N LEU A 251 -13.76 1.61 8.61
CA LEU A 251 -13.82 2.46 9.79
C LEU A 251 -12.83 2.02 10.87
N GLY A 252 -12.56 0.72 10.98
CA GLY A 252 -11.59 0.15 11.89
C GLY A 252 -10.18 0.65 11.63
N MET A 253 -9.80 0.89 10.36
CA MET A 253 -8.50 1.48 10.02
C MET A 253 -8.31 2.87 10.65
N SER A 254 -9.36 3.69 10.67
CA SER A 254 -9.32 5.00 11.34
C SER A 254 -9.32 4.87 12.86
N ARG A 255 -10.23 4.04 13.42
CA ARG A 255 -10.34 3.84 14.89
C ARG A 255 -9.01 3.35 15.48
N GLY A 256 -8.33 2.42 14.81
CA GLY A 256 -7.06 1.86 15.24
C GLY A 256 -5.93 2.89 15.35
N GLN A 257 -6.02 4.01 14.61
CA GLN A 257 -5.02 5.08 14.70
C GLN A 257 -5.07 5.85 16.02
N LEU A 258 -6.23 5.86 16.69
CA LEU A 258 -6.41 6.64 17.92
C LEU A 258 -5.59 6.07 19.07
N GLY A 259 -4.62 6.87 19.56
CA GLY A 259 -3.73 6.45 20.65
C GLY A 259 -2.66 5.43 20.27
N PHE A 260 -2.57 5.07 19.00
CA PHE A 260 -1.58 4.12 18.50
C PHE A 260 -0.22 4.80 18.25
N SER A 261 0.85 4.07 18.51
CA SER A 261 2.22 4.46 18.17
C SER A 261 2.89 3.30 17.41
N PRO A 262 3.41 3.55 16.20
CA PRO A 262 4.07 2.51 15.42
C PRO A 262 5.26 1.88 16.15
N GLU A 263 5.40 0.55 16.06
CA GLU A 263 6.55 -0.19 16.58
C GLU A 263 7.87 0.30 15.96
N ASN A 264 7.83 0.70 14.68
CA ASN A 264 8.96 1.25 13.97
C ASN A 264 8.77 2.78 13.77
N PRO A 265 9.10 3.60 14.78
CA PRO A 265 8.92 5.05 14.68
C PRO A 265 9.83 5.65 13.62
N ARG A 266 9.50 6.87 13.15
CA ARG A 266 10.28 7.57 12.14
C ARG A 266 11.72 7.78 12.62
N ASN A 267 12.65 7.41 11.75
CA ASN A 267 14.09 7.63 11.91
C ASN A 267 14.72 7.85 10.52
N SER A 268 16.04 7.87 10.44
CA SER A 268 16.76 8.05 9.16
C SER A 268 16.53 6.94 8.12
N LEU A 269 15.99 5.78 8.53
CA LEU A 269 15.72 4.64 7.64
C LEU A 269 14.24 4.54 7.27
N SER A 270 13.33 5.09 8.08
CA SER A 270 11.89 4.99 7.89
C SER A 270 11.26 6.29 7.35
N GLY A 271 11.96 7.42 7.46
CA GLY A 271 11.56 8.68 6.83
C GLY A 271 11.90 8.65 5.33
N THR A 272 10.95 9.06 4.48
CA THR A 272 11.14 9.16 3.03
C THR A 272 11.04 10.62 2.57
N PRO A 273 11.67 10.99 1.43
CA PRO A 273 11.93 12.40 1.14
C PRO A 273 10.76 13.16 0.51
N THR A 274 9.80 12.48 -0.14
CA THR A 274 8.75 13.17 -0.90
C THR A 274 7.79 13.90 0.03
N THR A 275 7.69 15.23 -0.14
CA THR A 275 6.77 16.05 0.65
C THR A 275 5.37 16.05 0.05
N LEU A 276 4.34 16.15 0.91
CA LEU A 276 2.96 16.26 0.44
C LEU A 276 2.76 17.47 -0.48
N GLY A 277 3.42 18.60 -0.21
CA GLY A 277 3.31 19.80 -1.05
C GLY A 277 3.81 19.58 -2.47
N ALA A 278 4.98 18.94 -2.63
CA ALA A 278 5.52 18.61 -3.95
C ALA A 278 4.59 17.63 -4.68
N TRP A 279 4.15 16.57 -3.98
CA TRP A 279 3.23 15.59 -4.56
C TRP A 279 1.89 16.22 -4.98
N ALA A 280 1.30 17.07 -4.14
CA ALA A 280 0.02 17.73 -4.43
C ALA A 280 0.14 18.69 -5.62
N TYR A 281 1.27 19.41 -5.74
CA TYR A 281 1.54 20.28 -6.88
C TYR A 281 1.60 19.49 -8.20
N GLU A 282 2.28 18.33 -8.20
CA GLU A 282 2.40 17.48 -9.39
C GLU A 282 1.10 16.73 -9.72
N ASN A 283 0.37 16.22 -8.73
CA ASN A 283 -0.68 15.22 -8.93
C ASN A 283 -2.10 15.74 -8.69
N LEU A 284 -2.32 16.62 -7.70
CA LEU A 284 -3.66 17.14 -7.39
C LEU A 284 -3.97 18.42 -8.17
N ARG A 285 -3.02 19.34 -8.28
CA ARG A 285 -3.24 20.63 -8.92
C ARG A 285 -3.80 20.51 -10.35
N PRO A 286 -3.27 19.67 -11.24
CA PRO A 286 -3.82 19.52 -12.59
C PRO A 286 -5.26 18.99 -12.61
N LEU A 287 -5.59 18.10 -11.66
CA LEU A 287 -6.91 17.47 -11.56
C LEU A 287 -7.98 18.42 -11.00
N LEU A 288 -7.58 19.32 -10.12
CA LEU A 288 -8.48 20.29 -9.51
C LEU A 288 -8.64 21.54 -10.38
N ALA A 289 -7.64 21.90 -11.21
CA ALA A 289 -7.73 22.99 -12.17
C ALA A 289 -8.55 22.62 -13.43
N ALA A 290 -8.63 21.35 -13.80
CA ALA A 290 -9.35 20.89 -15.00
C ALA A 290 -10.89 20.91 -14.86
N GLY A 291 -11.44 21.40 -13.75
CA GLY A 291 -12.87 21.50 -13.46
C GLY A 291 -13.40 22.94 -13.41
N ASP A 292 -12.57 23.92 -13.70
CA ASP A 292 -12.93 25.33 -13.90
C ASP A 292 -13.01 25.59 -15.42
#